data_bf4d601346057a0f8a0601327112b96c
#
_entry.id   bf4d601346057a0f8a0601327112b96c
#
_cell.length_a   1.000
_cell.length_b   1.000
_cell.length_c   1.000
_cell.angle_alpha   90.00
_cell.angle_beta   90.00
_cell.angle_gamma   90.00
#
_symmetry.space_group_name_H-M   'P 1'
#
loop_
_entity.id
_entity.type
_entity.pdbx_description
1 polymer ?
#
loop_
_entity_poly.entity_id
_entity_poly.type
_entity_poly.pdbx_seq_one_letter_code
_entity_poly.pdbx_strand_id
1 'polypeptide(L)'
;MSGTIHILDNKKPQKFTNTSFYHSPFLPQKHNHAEFVFDNLKVIYNDPRRFGFFEIIKNHQDFEKRFQLMGPEPFSDKFNLSYLVNYFKNKNKDIKSFLLDQRFVSGIGNI
;
A
#
# COMPACT_ATOMS: atom_id res chain seq x y z
N MET A 1 -7.81 -0.93 -1.57
CA MET A 1 -7.54 0.38 -0.93
C MET A 1 -8.24 1.46 -1.72
N SER A 2 -8.79 2.50 -1.07
CA SER A 2 -9.52 3.58 -1.74
C SER A 2 -8.70 4.87 -1.90
N GLY A 3 -7.57 4.96 -1.23
CA GLY A 3 -6.69 6.12 -1.32
C GLY A 3 -5.88 6.15 -2.61
N THR A 4 -5.68 7.34 -3.16
CA THR A 4 -4.88 7.60 -4.37
C THR A 4 -3.83 8.65 -4.10
N ILE A 5 -2.68 8.54 -4.76
CA ILE A 5 -1.61 9.52 -4.71
C ILE A 5 -1.59 10.25 -6.05
N HIS A 6 -1.61 11.57 -6.00
CA HIS A 6 -1.57 12.45 -7.17
C HIS A 6 -0.29 13.26 -7.14
N ILE A 7 0.44 13.27 -8.25
CA ILE A 7 1.67 14.06 -8.41
C ILE A 7 1.39 15.15 -9.43
N LEU A 8 1.51 16.40 -9.01
CA LEU A 8 1.28 17.58 -9.84
C LEU A 8 2.60 18.33 -10.05
N ASP A 9 2.88 18.69 -11.27
CA ASP A 9 4.00 19.57 -11.61
C ASP A 9 3.62 21.04 -11.34
N ASN A 10 4.40 21.76 -10.54
CA ASN A 10 4.14 23.16 -10.22
C ASN A 10 4.28 24.10 -11.41
N LYS A 11 5.00 23.69 -12.47
CA LYS A 11 5.27 24.50 -13.65
C LYS A 11 4.27 24.29 -14.78
N LYS A 12 3.47 23.23 -14.73
CA LYS A 12 2.50 22.88 -15.76
C LYS A 12 1.14 22.68 -15.14
N PRO A 13 0.08 23.32 -15.65
CA PRO A 13 -1.28 23.02 -15.22
C PRO A 13 -1.61 21.58 -15.63
N GLN A 14 -1.32 20.62 -14.78
CA GLN A 14 -1.62 19.22 -15.05
C GLN A 14 -3.06 18.92 -14.68
N LYS A 15 -3.75 18.38 -15.66
CA LYS A 15 -5.07 17.78 -15.47
C LYS A 15 -4.98 16.28 -15.12
N PHE A 16 -3.80 15.67 -15.29
CA PHE A 16 -3.58 14.23 -15.12
C PHE A 16 -2.58 13.96 -14.02
N THR A 17 -2.75 12.82 -13.35
CA THR A 17 -1.83 12.33 -12.34
C THR A 17 -1.19 11.03 -12.80
N ASN A 18 0.11 10.87 -12.56
CA ASN A 18 0.87 9.73 -13.07
C ASN A 18 0.67 8.44 -12.25
N THR A 19 0.00 8.50 -11.10
CA THR A 19 -0.10 7.38 -10.17
C THR A 19 -1.51 7.21 -9.61
N SER A 20 -2.51 7.16 -10.47
CA SER A 20 -3.85 6.75 -10.07
C SER A 20 -4.06 5.28 -10.43
N PHE A 21 -3.99 4.39 -9.45
CA PHE A 21 -4.33 2.98 -9.64
C PHE A 21 -5.84 2.77 -9.82
N TYR A 22 -6.67 3.72 -9.47
CA TYR A 22 -8.13 3.61 -9.52
C TYR A 22 -8.80 4.79 -10.24
N HIS A 23 -9.02 4.63 -11.53
CA HIS A 23 -10.10 5.23 -12.32
C HIS A 23 -10.20 6.75 -12.50
N SER A 24 -9.39 7.58 -11.89
CA SER A 24 -9.41 9.00 -12.25
C SER A 24 -8.00 9.55 -12.41
N PRO A 25 -7.60 9.86 -13.64
CA PRO A 25 -6.35 10.57 -13.89
C PRO A 25 -6.41 12.03 -13.39
N PHE A 26 -7.57 12.49 -12.95
CA PHE A 26 -7.78 13.85 -12.47
C PHE A 26 -7.78 13.88 -10.94
N LEU A 27 -7.17 14.92 -10.37
CA LEU A 27 -7.26 15.18 -8.94
C LEU A 27 -8.71 15.51 -8.57
N PRO A 28 -9.35 14.74 -7.66
CA PRO A 28 -10.67 15.07 -7.16
C PRO A 28 -10.66 16.39 -6.37
N GLN A 29 -11.75 17.15 -6.43
CA GLN A 29 -11.88 18.39 -5.66
C GLN A 29 -12.06 18.18 -4.16
N LYS A 30 -12.55 16.99 -3.76
CA LYS A 30 -12.85 16.64 -2.36
C LYS A 30 -11.96 15.51 -1.87
N HIS A 31 -11.82 15.40 -0.55
CA HIS A 31 -11.13 14.31 0.14
C HIS A 31 -9.60 14.32 0.00
N ASN A 32 -9.01 15.49 -0.25
CA ASN A 32 -7.57 15.70 -0.19
C ASN A 32 -7.17 15.90 1.27
N HIS A 33 -6.45 14.95 1.85
CA HIS A 33 -6.15 14.93 3.28
C HIS A 33 -4.71 15.31 3.63
N ALA A 34 -3.79 15.13 2.70
CA ALA A 34 -2.41 15.56 2.87
C ALA A 34 -1.87 16.13 1.56
N GLU A 35 -1.11 17.18 1.68
CA GLU A 35 -0.40 17.84 0.59
C GLU A 35 1.07 18.02 0.99
N PHE A 36 1.97 17.45 0.20
CA PHE A 36 3.41 17.62 0.34
C PHE A 36 3.90 18.53 -0.78
N VAL A 37 4.45 19.66 -0.42
CA VAL A 37 4.89 20.69 -1.37
C VAL A 37 6.41 20.64 -1.50
N PHE A 38 6.89 20.49 -2.72
CA PHE A 38 8.30 20.54 -3.12
C PHE A 38 8.50 21.67 -4.11
N ASP A 39 9.74 22.01 -4.40
CA ASP A 39 10.07 23.13 -5.29
C ASP A 39 9.43 23.03 -6.69
N ASN A 40 9.39 21.82 -7.26
CA ASN A 40 8.93 21.59 -8.61
C ASN A 40 7.63 20.78 -8.72
N LEU A 41 7.18 20.18 -7.64
CA LEU A 41 5.98 19.33 -7.65
C LEU A 41 5.22 19.35 -6.33
N LYS A 42 3.97 18.92 -6.38
CA LYS A 42 3.13 18.64 -5.21
C LYS A 42 2.70 17.18 -5.25
N VAL A 43 2.70 16.53 -4.10
CA VAL A 43 2.13 15.19 -3.90
C VAL A 43 0.90 15.34 -3.03
N ILE A 44 -0.24 14.90 -3.55
CA ILE A 44 -1.53 15.00 -2.85
C ILE A 44 -2.06 13.60 -2.59
N TYR A 45 -2.41 13.35 -1.34
CA TYR A 45 -3.10 12.12 -0.93
C TYR A 45 -4.60 12.38 -0.84
N ASN A 46 -5.35 11.66 -1.67
CA ASN A 46 -6.81 11.69 -1.70
C ASN A 46 -7.37 10.36 -1.19
N ASP A 47 -8.24 10.39 -0.19
CA ASP A 47 -8.89 9.20 0.35
C ASP A 47 -10.33 9.48 0.81
N PRO A 48 -11.32 9.18 -0.02
CA PRO A 48 -12.74 9.37 0.32
C PRO A 48 -13.18 8.61 1.57
N ARG A 49 -12.55 7.49 1.87
CA ARG A 49 -12.93 6.61 2.97
C ARG A 49 -12.18 6.87 4.28
N ARG A 50 -11.12 7.68 4.25
CA ARG A 50 -10.28 8.04 5.40
C ARG A 50 -9.68 6.84 6.15
N PHE A 51 -9.33 5.77 5.46
CA PHE A 51 -8.71 4.59 6.06
C PHE A 51 -7.18 4.64 6.04
N GLY A 52 -6.62 5.58 5.29
CA GLY A 52 -5.18 5.79 5.25
C GLY A 52 -4.65 6.48 6.49
N PHE A 53 -3.38 6.27 6.78
CA PHE A 53 -2.63 6.99 7.80
C PHE A 53 -1.22 7.26 7.29
N PHE A 54 -0.56 8.24 7.90
CA PHE A 54 0.84 8.57 7.66
C PHE A 54 1.64 8.30 8.92
N GLU A 55 2.80 7.72 8.76
CA GLU A 55 3.73 7.44 9.84
C GLU A 55 5.13 7.90 9.43
N ILE A 56 5.81 8.63 10.31
CA ILE A 56 7.19 9.03 10.10
C ILE A 56 8.10 7.96 10.69
N ILE A 57 8.81 7.24 9.84
CA ILE A 57 9.80 6.25 10.24
C ILE A 57 11.16 6.94 10.33
N LYS A 58 11.72 7.00 11.54
CA LYS A 58 12.94 7.77 11.80
C LYS A 58 14.24 7.05 11.46
N ASN A 59 14.22 5.72 11.46
CA ASN A 59 15.41 4.92 11.23
C ASN A 59 15.04 3.54 10.67
N HIS A 60 16.05 2.81 10.20
CA HIS A 60 15.88 1.48 9.60
C HIS A 60 15.30 0.43 10.57
N GLN A 61 15.64 0.51 11.86
CA GLN A 61 15.11 -0.43 12.85
C GLN A 61 13.60 -0.29 13.04
N ASP A 62 13.10 0.96 13.07
CA ASP A 62 11.67 1.21 13.17
C ASP A 62 10.94 0.76 11.89
N PHE A 63 11.59 0.90 10.73
CA PHE A 63 11.09 0.36 9.47
C PHE A 63 10.96 -1.17 9.53
N GLU A 64 12.01 -1.87 9.94
CA GLU A 64 11.97 -3.33 10.05
C GLU A 64 10.94 -3.82 11.07
N LYS A 65 10.83 -3.18 12.23
CA LYS A 65 9.80 -3.50 13.23
C LYS A 65 8.39 -3.37 12.67
N ARG A 66 8.16 -2.37 11.82
CA ARG A 66 6.84 -2.12 11.20
C ARG A 66 6.41 -3.28 10.31
N PHE A 67 7.35 -3.91 9.63
CA PHE A 67 7.09 -4.96 8.65
C PHE A 67 7.46 -6.37 9.13
N GLN A 68 8.04 -6.52 10.32
CA GLN A 68 8.53 -7.82 10.84
C GLN A 68 7.46 -8.92 10.93
N LEU A 69 6.19 -8.55 11.07
CA LEU A 69 5.08 -9.49 11.14
C LEU A 69 4.44 -9.79 9.79
N MET A 70 4.90 -9.15 8.73
CA MET A 70 4.40 -9.42 7.38
C MET A 70 5.00 -10.70 6.84
N GLY A 71 4.18 -11.50 6.20
CA GLY A 71 4.61 -12.68 5.46
C GLY A 71 5.44 -12.30 4.22
N PRO A 72 6.07 -13.31 3.59
CA PRO A 72 6.83 -13.10 2.36
C PRO A 72 5.93 -12.62 1.22
N GLU A 73 6.52 -11.93 0.26
CA GLU A 73 5.84 -11.58 -0.99
C GLU A 73 5.63 -12.82 -1.87
N PRO A 74 4.54 -12.90 -2.67
CA PRO A 74 4.19 -14.09 -3.45
C PRO A 74 5.27 -14.56 -4.44
N PHE A 75 6.06 -13.63 -4.97
CA PHE A 75 7.12 -13.93 -5.95
C PHE A 75 8.53 -13.97 -5.36
N SER A 76 8.65 -13.92 -4.04
CA SER A 76 9.95 -14.07 -3.38
C SER A 76 10.33 -15.55 -3.19
N ASP A 77 11.62 -15.84 -3.16
CA ASP A 77 12.14 -17.18 -2.87
C ASP A 77 11.70 -17.71 -1.50
N LYS A 78 11.29 -16.82 -0.61
CA LYS A 78 10.78 -17.17 0.72
C LYS A 78 9.37 -17.76 0.69
N PHE A 79 8.58 -17.47 -0.36
CA PHE A 79 7.25 -18.01 -0.55
C PHE A 79 7.32 -19.31 -1.37
N ASN A 80 7.70 -20.40 -0.72
CA ASN A 80 7.95 -21.69 -1.33
C ASN A 80 7.16 -22.82 -0.66
N LEU A 81 7.26 -24.04 -1.21
CA LEU A 81 6.52 -25.19 -0.70
C LEU A 81 6.83 -25.49 0.77
N SER A 82 8.09 -25.41 1.18
CA SER A 82 8.47 -25.63 2.59
C SER A 82 7.80 -24.61 3.52
N TYR A 83 7.76 -23.35 3.12
CA TYR A 83 7.05 -22.33 3.86
C TYR A 83 5.55 -22.64 3.99
N LEU A 84 4.89 -23.02 2.89
CA LEU A 84 3.46 -23.34 2.87
C LEU A 84 3.14 -24.54 3.77
N VAL A 85 3.89 -25.63 3.64
CA VAL A 85 3.70 -26.83 4.47
C VAL A 85 3.87 -26.51 5.96
N ASN A 86 4.91 -25.76 6.33
CA ASN A 86 5.14 -25.37 7.71
C ASN A 86 4.08 -24.41 8.23
N TYR A 87 3.67 -23.44 7.43
CA TYR A 87 2.67 -22.45 7.84
C TYR A 87 1.30 -23.07 8.07
N PHE A 88 0.88 -24.02 7.22
CA PHE A 88 -0.43 -24.65 7.33
C PHE A 88 -0.52 -25.77 8.35
N LYS A 89 0.61 -26.22 8.86
CA LYS A 89 0.65 -27.28 9.89
C LYS A 89 -0.20 -26.92 11.09
N ASN A 90 -1.15 -27.80 11.44
CA ASN A 90 -2.07 -27.64 12.56
C ASN A 90 -3.01 -26.40 12.45
N LYS A 91 -3.30 -25.93 11.24
CA LYS A 91 -4.23 -24.82 11.02
C LYS A 91 -5.45 -25.29 10.23
N ASN A 92 -6.65 -24.92 10.73
CA ASN A 92 -7.95 -25.30 10.18
C ASN A 92 -8.76 -24.07 9.75
N LYS A 93 -8.19 -23.26 8.84
CA LYS A 93 -8.92 -22.14 8.22
C LYS A 93 -9.05 -22.38 6.72
N ASP A 94 -10.03 -21.76 6.08
CA ASP A 94 -10.15 -21.77 4.64
C ASP A 94 -8.98 -21.00 3.97
N ILE A 95 -8.62 -21.42 2.78
CA ILE A 95 -7.48 -20.86 2.04
C ILE A 95 -7.63 -19.36 1.77
N LYS A 96 -8.86 -18.88 1.54
CA LYS A 96 -9.14 -17.47 1.31
C LYS A 96 -8.76 -16.62 2.52
N SER A 97 -9.12 -17.07 3.72
CA SER A 97 -8.77 -16.39 4.97
C SER A 97 -7.26 -16.28 5.17
N PHE A 98 -6.49 -17.29 4.73
CA PHE A 98 -5.03 -17.20 4.76
C PHE A 98 -4.50 -16.22 3.73
N LEU A 99 -4.99 -16.25 2.50
CA LEU A 99 -4.53 -15.35 1.44
C LEU A 99 -4.80 -13.87 1.76
N LEU A 100 -5.82 -13.59 2.55
CA LEU A 100 -6.14 -12.22 3.01
C LEU A 100 -5.34 -11.80 4.26
N ASP A 101 -4.66 -12.72 4.92
CA ASP A 101 -3.83 -12.41 6.09
C ASP A 101 -2.42 -12.00 5.65
N GLN A 102 -2.09 -10.72 5.81
CA GLN A 102 -0.78 -10.16 5.45
C GLN A 102 0.39 -10.79 6.23
N ARG A 103 0.12 -11.51 7.32
CA ARG A 103 1.13 -12.29 8.08
C ARG A 103 1.46 -13.61 7.40
N PHE A 104 0.57 -14.12 6.57
CA PHE A 104 0.83 -15.31 5.76
C PHE A 104 1.55 -14.95 4.45
N VAL A 105 0.99 -14.02 3.70
CA VAL A 105 1.55 -13.55 2.44
C VAL A 105 1.24 -12.07 2.28
N SER A 106 2.26 -11.27 2.06
CA SER A 106 2.10 -9.84 1.88
C SER A 106 1.83 -9.48 0.42
N GLY A 107 1.08 -8.39 0.19
CA GLY A 107 0.85 -7.86 -1.15
C GLY A 107 -0.31 -8.48 -1.93
N ILE A 108 -0.97 -9.51 -1.41
CA ILE A 108 -2.23 -10.02 -1.98
C ILE A 108 -3.39 -9.19 -1.44
N GLY A 109 -4.12 -8.51 -2.34
CA GLY A 109 -5.30 -7.75 -2.00
C GLY A 109 -6.59 -8.54 -2.20
N ASN A 110 -7.67 -8.07 -1.56
CA ASN A 110 -9.02 -8.51 -1.86
C ASN A 110 -9.60 -7.56 -2.92
N ILE A 111 -9.78 -8.06 -4.12
CA ILE A 111 -10.37 -7.33 -5.26
C ILE A 111 -11.81 -7.75 -5.40
#